data_f08323d8f2a3a59565cbf4219e555845
#
_entry.id   f08323d8f2a3a59565cbf4219e555845
#
_cell.length_a   1.000
_cell.length_b   1.000
_cell.length_c   1.000
_cell.angle_alpha   90.00
_cell.angle_beta   90.00
_cell.angle_gamma   90.00
#
_symmetry.space_group_name_H-M   'P 1'
#
loop_
_entity.id
_entity.type
_entity.pdbx_description
1 polymer ?
#
loop_
_entity_poly.entity_id
_entity_poly.type
_entity_poly.pdbx_seq_one_letter_code
_entity_poly.pdbx_strand_id
1 'polypeptide(L)'
;MCKGLGLHLLNNQVDVGVRVELPATVFEHITNVVYESKLIYRTKQYGDQVRTFCMNPYGHVVAENVEGINTVNGHSYADPALRSENTTFALLVSNRFTQPFNEPYRYGKHIASLSNLLAGGVLVQRFGDLVDGKRTNEHLSL
;
A
#
# COMPACT_ATOMS: atom_id res chain seq x y z
N MET A 1 7.36 -16.13 22.57
CA MET A 1 6.32 -16.79 23.41
C MET A 1 5.81 -18.09 22.77
N CYS A 2 5.12 -18.08 21.63
CA CYS A 2 4.55 -19.32 21.05
C CYS A 2 5.58 -20.41 20.71
N LYS A 3 6.76 -20.06 20.16
CA LYS A 3 7.84 -21.03 19.91
C LYS A 3 8.35 -21.70 21.19
N GLY A 4 8.40 -20.96 22.30
CA GLY A 4 8.81 -21.50 23.62
C GLY A 4 7.79 -22.45 24.23
N LEU A 5 6.56 -22.48 23.73
CA LEU A 5 5.51 -23.41 24.13
C LEU A 5 5.42 -24.64 23.22
N GLY A 6 6.38 -24.83 22.30
CA GLY A 6 6.41 -25.97 21.40
C GLY A 6 5.34 -25.90 20.27
N LEU A 7 4.70 -24.75 20.05
CA LEU A 7 3.70 -24.58 19.02
C LEU A 7 4.36 -24.50 17.64
N HIS A 8 3.82 -25.22 16.67
CA HIS A 8 4.24 -25.13 15.29
C HIS A 8 3.69 -23.84 14.68
N LEU A 9 4.59 -22.97 14.22
CA LEU A 9 4.23 -21.70 13.60
C LEU A 9 4.39 -21.79 12.09
N LEU A 10 3.35 -21.43 11.37
CA LEU A 10 3.40 -21.23 9.92
C LEU A 10 3.56 -19.75 9.63
N ASN A 11 4.48 -19.42 8.73
CA ASN A 11 4.61 -18.04 8.25
C ASN A 11 3.54 -17.73 7.23
N ASN A 12 2.92 -16.56 7.37
CA ASN A 12 1.98 -16.02 6.40
C ASN A 12 2.73 -15.36 5.22
N GLN A 13 1.97 -14.95 4.23
CA GLN A 13 2.45 -14.05 3.18
C GLN A 13 2.61 -12.63 3.74
N VAL A 14 3.39 -11.81 3.05
CA VAL A 14 3.46 -10.37 3.25
C VAL A 14 2.99 -9.66 1.99
N ASP A 15 2.19 -8.63 2.17
CA ASP A 15 1.76 -7.76 1.09
C ASP A 15 2.70 -6.56 1.00
N VAL A 16 3.23 -6.31 -0.18
CA VAL A 16 4.10 -5.17 -0.50
C VAL A 16 3.49 -4.39 -1.64
N GLY A 17 3.52 -3.08 -1.56
CA GLY A 17 2.97 -2.25 -2.61
C GLY A 17 3.05 -0.76 -2.33
N VAL A 18 2.24 0.00 -3.04
CA VAL A 18 2.18 1.46 -2.95
C VAL A 18 0.75 1.90 -2.69
N ARG A 19 0.60 3.03 -2.03
CA ARG A 19 -0.69 3.71 -1.94
C ARG A 19 -0.81 4.72 -3.09
N VAL A 20 -1.94 4.67 -3.77
CA VAL A 20 -2.27 5.54 -4.90
C VAL A 20 -3.36 6.50 -4.45
N GLU A 21 -3.22 7.76 -4.84
CA GLU A 21 -4.23 8.80 -4.69
C GLU A 21 -4.51 9.39 -6.06
N LEU A 22 -5.79 9.56 -6.38
CA LEU A 22 -6.23 10.10 -7.67
C LEU A 22 -7.60 10.80 -7.51
N PRO A 23 -7.97 11.70 -8.44
CA PRO A 23 -9.26 12.39 -8.39
C PRO A 23 -10.43 11.41 -8.29
N ALA A 24 -11.36 11.67 -7.35
CA ALA A 24 -12.49 10.78 -7.08
C ALA A 24 -13.35 10.53 -8.34
N THR A 25 -13.43 11.50 -9.23
CA THR A 25 -14.18 11.42 -10.51
C THR A 25 -13.73 10.25 -11.39
N VAL A 26 -12.48 9.78 -11.25
CA VAL A 26 -11.98 8.64 -12.02
C VAL A 26 -12.68 7.34 -11.62
N PHE A 27 -12.98 7.18 -10.34
CA PHE A 27 -13.57 5.95 -9.79
C PHE A 27 -15.03 6.10 -9.33
N GLU A 28 -15.63 7.29 -9.42
CA GLU A 28 -16.97 7.52 -8.87
C GLU A 28 -18.05 6.63 -9.50
N HIS A 29 -17.89 6.23 -10.76
CA HIS A 29 -18.79 5.30 -11.43
C HIS A 29 -18.82 3.92 -10.77
N ILE A 30 -17.78 3.55 -10.01
CA ILE A 30 -17.70 2.33 -9.21
C ILE A 30 -18.09 2.63 -7.77
N THR A 31 -17.46 3.66 -7.17
CA THR A 31 -17.58 3.94 -5.73
C THR A 31 -18.94 4.48 -5.32
N ASN A 32 -19.73 5.02 -6.26
CA ASN A 32 -21.12 5.38 -6.02
C ASN A 32 -22.05 4.15 -5.91
N VAL A 33 -21.62 2.98 -6.41
CA VAL A 33 -22.38 1.73 -6.34
C VAL A 33 -21.85 0.82 -5.24
N VAL A 34 -20.50 0.73 -5.12
CA VAL A 34 -19.82 -0.12 -4.14
C VAL A 34 -18.75 0.71 -3.46
N TYR A 35 -18.86 0.89 -2.15
CA TYR A 35 -17.94 1.73 -1.37
C TYR A 35 -16.47 1.28 -1.52
N GLU A 36 -16.20 -0.02 -1.34
CA GLU A 36 -14.88 -0.62 -1.50
C GLU A 36 -14.93 -1.70 -2.58
N SER A 37 -14.28 -1.47 -3.71
CA SER A 37 -14.14 -2.44 -4.78
C SER A 37 -12.75 -3.08 -4.76
N LYS A 38 -12.70 -4.39 -5.01
CA LYS A 38 -11.45 -5.15 -5.14
C LYS A 38 -11.21 -5.45 -6.61
N LEU A 39 -10.31 -4.69 -7.22
CA LEU A 39 -9.83 -4.94 -8.56
C LEU A 39 -8.61 -5.86 -8.48
N ILE A 40 -8.59 -6.89 -9.31
CA ILE A 40 -7.53 -7.90 -9.34
C ILE A 40 -6.96 -7.95 -10.76
N TYR A 41 -5.64 -7.79 -10.86
CA TYR A 41 -4.91 -7.93 -12.09
C TYR A 41 -3.84 -9.02 -11.95
N ARG A 42 -3.69 -9.86 -12.97
CA ARG A 42 -2.58 -10.84 -13.05
C ARG A 42 -1.57 -10.39 -14.09
N THR A 43 -0.32 -10.28 -13.66
CA THR A 43 0.77 -9.91 -14.58
C THR A 43 0.97 -11.01 -15.62
N LYS A 44 1.15 -10.60 -16.88
CA LYS A 44 1.35 -11.58 -17.99
C LYS A 44 2.69 -12.26 -17.91
N GLN A 45 3.70 -11.57 -17.39
CA GLN A 45 5.10 -12.07 -17.42
C GLN A 45 5.38 -13.09 -16.32
N TYR A 46 4.89 -12.85 -15.09
CA TYR A 46 5.21 -13.66 -13.92
C TYR A 46 3.99 -14.30 -13.27
N GLY A 47 2.78 -13.93 -13.68
CA GLY A 47 1.54 -14.44 -13.08
C GLY A 47 1.23 -13.88 -11.71
N ASP A 48 1.97 -12.84 -11.25
CA ASP A 48 1.72 -12.21 -9.96
C ASP A 48 0.34 -11.59 -9.90
N GLN A 49 -0.32 -11.73 -8.78
CA GLN A 49 -1.60 -11.11 -8.54
C GLN A 49 -1.41 -9.75 -7.85
N VAL A 50 -1.76 -8.69 -8.57
CA VAL A 50 -1.87 -7.33 -8.02
C VAL A 50 -3.32 -7.06 -7.67
N ARG A 51 -3.59 -6.50 -6.51
CA ARG A 51 -4.96 -6.18 -6.09
C ARG A 51 -5.06 -4.79 -5.47
N THR A 52 -6.22 -4.15 -5.64
CA THR A 52 -6.56 -3.00 -4.81
C THR A 52 -6.88 -3.45 -3.38
N PHE A 53 -6.58 -2.59 -2.42
CA PHE A 53 -6.87 -2.85 -1.02
C PHE A 53 -7.19 -1.54 -0.30
N CYS A 54 -8.11 -1.61 0.67
CA CYS A 54 -8.48 -0.47 1.51
C CYS A 54 -8.76 0.78 0.68
N MET A 55 -9.73 0.68 -0.24
CA MET A 55 -10.18 1.81 -1.06
C MET A 55 -11.00 2.76 -0.20
N ASN A 56 -10.62 4.03 -0.25
CA ASN A 56 -11.26 5.10 0.51
C ASN A 56 -11.76 6.18 -0.47
N PRO A 57 -13.03 6.11 -0.90
CA PRO A 57 -13.63 7.17 -1.69
C PRO A 57 -13.66 8.49 -0.91
N TYR A 58 -13.27 9.58 -1.57
CA TYR A 58 -13.16 10.91 -0.95
C TYR A 58 -12.31 10.91 0.33
N GLY A 59 -11.31 10.02 0.38
CA GLY A 59 -10.47 9.81 1.55
C GLY A 59 -9.11 10.50 1.44
N HIS A 60 -8.36 10.37 2.50
CA HIS A 60 -7.02 10.93 2.65
C HIS A 60 -5.98 9.82 2.78
N VAL A 61 -4.77 10.08 2.31
CA VAL A 61 -3.61 9.27 2.67
C VAL A 61 -3.10 9.74 4.02
N VAL A 62 -2.86 8.81 4.92
CA VAL A 62 -2.36 9.10 6.27
C VAL A 62 -1.08 8.34 6.53
N ALA A 63 -0.11 9.00 7.18
CA ALA A 63 1.11 8.36 7.62
C ALA A 63 0.87 7.59 8.92
N GLU A 64 1.45 6.40 9.00
CA GLU A 64 1.45 5.56 10.19
C GLU A 64 2.89 5.23 10.57
N ASN A 65 3.21 5.23 11.85
CA ASN A 65 4.52 4.81 12.35
C ASN A 65 4.38 3.47 13.07
N VAL A 66 5.05 2.45 12.54
CA VAL A 66 5.09 1.11 13.13
C VAL A 66 6.54 0.74 13.42
N GLU A 67 6.89 0.61 14.67
CA GLU A 67 8.26 0.27 15.13
C GLU A 67 9.34 1.20 14.54
N GLY A 68 9.05 2.49 14.46
CA GLY A 68 9.98 3.51 13.93
C GLY A 68 10.04 3.58 12.40
N ILE A 69 9.20 2.83 11.70
CA ILE A 69 9.11 2.85 10.24
C ILE A 69 7.82 3.56 9.85
N ASN A 70 7.93 4.55 8.96
CA ASN A 70 6.79 5.25 8.41
C ASN A 70 6.21 4.48 7.22
N THR A 71 4.94 4.15 7.32
CA THR A 71 4.12 3.55 6.28
C THR A 71 2.92 4.44 5.99
N VAL A 72 2.10 4.08 5.03
CA VAL A 72 0.91 4.84 4.67
C VAL A 72 -0.33 3.97 4.67
N ASN A 73 -1.43 4.57 5.05
CA ASN A 73 -2.76 3.96 5.00
C ASN A 73 -3.77 4.95 4.39
N GLY A 74 -5.02 4.57 4.26
CA GLY A 74 -6.11 5.45 3.86
C GLY A 74 -7.11 5.66 4.99
N HIS A 75 -7.72 6.82 4.98
CA HIS A 75 -8.77 7.18 5.92
C HIS A 75 -9.90 7.93 5.21
N SER A 76 -11.14 7.61 5.53
CA SER A 76 -12.32 8.35 5.08
C SER A 76 -13.08 8.89 6.29
N TYR A 77 -13.59 10.10 6.15
CA TYR A 77 -14.45 10.70 7.17
C TYR A 77 -15.94 10.47 6.85
N ALA A 78 -16.73 10.18 7.87
CA ALA A 78 -18.18 10.09 7.74
C ALA A 78 -18.80 11.47 7.40
N ASP A 79 -18.24 12.53 8.00
CA ASP A 79 -18.64 13.90 7.74
C ASP A 79 -18.26 14.34 6.33
N PRO A 80 -19.25 14.70 5.47
CA PRO A 80 -18.96 15.18 4.11
C PRO A 80 -18.07 16.42 4.06
N ALA A 81 -18.09 17.28 5.07
CA ALA A 81 -17.28 18.50 5.13
C ALA A 81 -15.78 18.21 5.28
N LEU A 82 -15.42 17.00 5.71
CA LEU A 82 -14.03 16.55 5.89
C LEU A 82 -13.55 15.66 4.75
N ARG A 83 -14.34 15.49 3.70
CA ARG A 83 -13.96 14.68 2.53
C ARG A 83 -12.93 15.40 1.68
N SER A 84 -12.01 14.61 1.12
CA SER A 84 -11.12 15.10 0.06
C SER A 84 -11.80 15.05 -1.31
N GLU A 85 -11.15 15.60 -2.33
CA GLU A 85 -11.57 15.47 -3.72
C GLU A 85 -11.01 14.19 -4.38
N ASN A 86 -10.32 13.33 -3.61
CA ASN A 86 -9.59 12.18 -4.10
C ASN A 86 -10.15 10.85 -3.60
N THR A 87 -9.95 9.80 -4.38
CA THR A 87 -10.05 8.40 -3.94
C THR A 87 -8.66 7.84 -3.75
N THR A 88 -8.42 7.17 -2.64
CA THR A 88 -7.14 6.53 -2.35
C THR A 88 -7.30 5.03 -2.16
N PHE A 89 -6.33 4.24 -2.59
CA PHE A 89 -6.27 2.79 -2.41
C PHE A 89 -4.84 2.28 -2.48
N ALA A 90 -4.57 1.14 -1.86
CA ALA A 90 -3.30 0.47 -2.04
C ALA A 90 -3.34 -0.46 -3.26
N LEU A 91 -2.23 -0.55 -3.98
CA LEU A 91 -1.93 -1.61 -4.94
C LEU A 91 -0.93 -2.56 -4.30
N LEU A 92 -1.37 -3.79 -4.03
CA LEU A 92 -0.61 -4.77 -3.27
C LEU A 92 -0.31 -6.02 -4.08
N VAL A 93 0.92 -6.53 -3.91
CA VAL A 93 1.36 -7.84 -4.36
C VAL A 93 1.67 -8.70 -3.15
N SER A 94 1.06 -9.89 -3.08
CA SER A 94 1.28 -10.84 -1.99
C SER A 94 2.50 -11.70 -2.26
N ASN A 95 3.47 -11.64 -1.37
CA ASN A 95 4.70 -12.40 -1.44
C ASN A 95 4.68 -13.56 -0.45
N ARG A 96 5.00 -14.76 -0.93
CA ARG A 96 5.18 -15.97 -0.12
C ARG A 96 6.61 -16.44 -0.21
N PHE A 97 7.14 -16.88 0.90
CA PHE A 97 8.51 -17.36 0.98
C PHE A 97 8.56 -18.81 1.47
N THR A 98 9.56 -19.54 0.97
CA THR A 98 9.86 -20.90 1.39
C THR A 98 11.24 -20.94 2.04
N GLN A 99 11.53 -22.01 2.77
CA GLN A 99 12.86 -22.21 3.34
C GLN A 99 13.96 -22.14 2.27
N PRO A 100 15.13 -21.55 2.58
CA PRO A 100 15.56 -21.01 3.87
C PRO A 100 15.13 -19.56 4.14
N PHE A 101 14.47 -18.87 3.20
CA PHE A 101 14.15 -17.43 3.26
C PHE A 101 12.76 -17.14 3.82
N ASN A 102 12.21 -18.00 4.65
CA ASN A 102 10.84 -17.92 5.12
C ASN A 102 10.65 -16.90 6.26
N GLU A 103 10.94 -15.62 5.99
CA GLU A 103 10.78 -14.51 6.94
C GLU A 103 10.01 -13.34 6.29
N PRO A 104 8.73 -13.49 5.97
CA PRO A 104 7.96 -12.48 5.23
C PRO A 104 7.86 -11.13 5.95
N TYR A 105 7.71 -11.14 7.27
CA TYR A 105 7.66 -9.91 8.07
C TYR A 105 8.97 -9.12 7.98
N ARG A 106 10.11 -9.80 8.09
CA ARG A 106 11.44 -9.19 7.98
C ARG A 106 11.66 -8.59 6.58
N TYR A 107 11.20 -9.28 5.55
CA TYR A 107 11.25 -8.78 4.19
C TYR A 107 10.45 -7.48 4.01
N GLY A 108 9.17 -7.46 4.42
CA GLY A 108 8.32 -6.27 4.34
C GLY A 108 8.90 -5.09 5.12
N LYS A 109 9.39 -5.35 6.34
CA LYS A 109 10.06 -4.36 7.18
C LYS A 109 11.31 -3.78 6.50
N HIS A 110 12.11 -4.61 5.85
CA HIS A 110 13.30 -4.18 5.12
C HIS A 110 12.96 -3.27 3.94
N ILE A 111 11.96 -3.62 3.12
CA ILE A 111 11.50 -2.79 2.01
C ILE A 111 11.01 -1.42 2.49
N ALA A 112 10.19 -1.40 3.55
CA ALA A 112 9.69 -0.16 4.12
C ALA A 112 10.81 0.72 4.71
N SER A 113 11.81 0.10 5.37
CA SER A 113 12.98 0.81 5.89
C SER A 113 13.82 1.45 4.80
N LEU A 114 14.04 0.74 3.67
CA LEU A 114 14.75 1.29 2.52
C LEU A 114 14.00 2.48 1.91
N SER A 115 12.68 2.39 1.79
CA SER A 115 11.84 3.48 1.32
C SER A 115 11.98 4.72 2.21
N ASN A 116 11.92 4.54 3.54
CA ASN A 116 12.10 5.64 4.49
C ASN A 116 13.50 6.24 4.43
N LEU A 117 14.54 5.42 4.24
CA LEU A 117 15.91 5.90 4.10
C LEU A 117 16.09 6.79 2.86
N LEU A 118 15.47 6.41 1.74
CA LEU A 118 15.53 7.17 0.49
C LEU A 118 14.85 8.54 0.59
N ALA A 119 13.74 8.62 1.31
CA ALA A 119 12.92 9.83 1.38
C ALA A 119 13.13 10.65 2.67
N GLY A 120 13.82 10.11 3.67
CA GLY A 120 13.84 10.69 5.01
C GLY A 120 12.51 10.57 5.76
N GLY A 121 11.59 9.69 5.28
CA GLY A 121 10.24 9.50 5.78
C GLY A 121 9.39 8.73 4.78
N VAL A 122 8.16 9.17 4.57
CA VAL A 122 7.28 8.59 3.54
C VAL A 122 7.78 9.00 2.16
N LEU A 123 7.96 8.02 1.28
CA LEU A 123 8.31 8.27 -0.12
C LEU A 123 7.06 8.65 -0.90
N VAL A 124 7.03 9.87 -1.44
CA VAL A 124 5.94 10.37 -2.29
C VAL A 124 6.46 10.61 -3.69
N GLN A 125 5.71 10.16 -4.69
CA GLN A 125 6.08 10.28 -6.09
C GLN A 125 4.85 10.52 -6.96
N ARG A 126 4.98 11.31 -8.03
CA ARG A 126 3.92 11.43 -9.03
C ARG A 126 3.75 10.11 -9.76
N PHE A 127 2.51 9.69 -9.94
CA PHE A 127 2.19 8.41 -10.58
C PHE A 127 2.75 8.32 -12.02
N GLY A 128 2.66 9.39 -12.79
CA GLY A 128 3.24 9.45 -14.15
C GLY A 128 4.76 9.22 -14.15
N ASP A 129 5.47 9.84 -13.22
CA ASP A 129 6.94 9.66 -13.08
C ASP A 129 7.28 8.22 -12.70
N LEU A 130 6.49 7.61 -11.82
CA LEU A 130 6.65 6.20 -11.44
C LEU A 130 6.48 5.27 -12.64
N VAL A 131 5.45 5.49 -13.46
CA VAL A 131 5.18 4.70 -14.68
C VAL A 131 6.29 4.86 -15.70
N ASP A 132 6.82 6.07 -15.87
CA ASP A 132 7.90 6.40 -16.79
C ASP A 132 9.30 5.99 -16.27
N GLY A 133 9.40 5.48 -15.04
CA GLY A 133 10.67 5.15 -14.39
C GLY A 133 11.54 6.38 -14.10
N LYS A 134 10.92 7.53 -13.91
CA LYS A 134 11.59 8.81 -13.65
C LYS A 134 11.50 9.20 -12.18
N ARG A 135 12.46 9.99 -11.72
CA ARG A 135 12.41 10.60 -10.39
C ARG A 135 11.48 11.82 -10.42
N THR A 136 10.61 11.94 -9.43
CA THR A 136 9.92 13.20 -9.15
C THR A 136 10.88 14.19 -8.53
N ASN A 137 11.12 15.31 -9.19
CA ASN A 137 12.10 16.33 -8.75
C ASN A 137 11.50 17.38 -7.81
N GLU A 138 10.18 17.44 -7.73
CA GLU A 138 9.48 18.37 -6.84
C GLU A 138 9.32 17.73 -5.46
N HIS A 139 9.41 18.57 -4.41
CA HIS A 139 9.05 18.11 -3.07
C HIS A 139 7.54 17.97 -2.98
N LEU A 140 7.07 16.74 -2.81
CA LEU A 140 5.66 16.44 -2.57
C LEU A 140 5.48 16.12 -1.09
N SER A 141 4.46 16.70 -0.47
CA SER A 141 4.01 16.36 0.88
C SER A 141 2.72 15.54 0.83
N LEU A 142 2.47 14.77 1.87
CA LEU A 142 1.18 14.13 2.13
C LEU A 142 0.16 15.17 2.60
#